data_2d24617e088ec09d41da714e796c493e
#
_entry.id   2d24617e088ec09d41da714e796c493e
#
_cell.length_a   1.000
_cell.length_b   1.000
_cell.length_c   1.000
_cell.angle_alpha   90.00
_cell.angle_beta   90.00
_cell.angle_gamma   90.00
#
_symmetry.space_group_name_H-M   'P 1'
#
loop_
_entity.id
_entity.type
_entity.pdbx_description
1 polymer ?
#
loop_
_entity_poly.entity_id
_entity_poly.type
_entity_poly.pdbx_seq_one_letter_code
_entity_poly.pdbx_strand_id
1 'polypeptide(L)'
;MKRLLIVDDELAIVEALQDILSVEGYDIVTAFNGAEGLHRMADAKPDLVLLDLMMPVMDGREMLRRMREDAGLRGIPVVVMSAGRISDEERRSSARFLAKPFELDVLLDTIAELLVEPQPHA
;
A
#
# COMPACT_ATOMS: atom_id res chain seq x y z
N MET A 1 -5.31 4.15 -16.22
CA MET A 1 -5.69 4.42 -14.82
C MET A 1 -4.79 3.61 -13.89
N LYS A 2 -4.20 4.25 -12.92
CA LYS A 2 -3.33 3.54 -11.97
C LYS A 2 -4.18 2.75 -10.97
N ARG A 3 -3.72 1.57 -10.62
CA ARG A 3 -4.41 0.67 -9.70
C ARG A 3 -3.72 0.63 -8.35
N LEU A 4 -4.50 0.82 -7.29
CA LEU A 4 -4.04 0.78 -5.92
C LEU A 4 -4.63 -0.42 -5.20
N LEU A 5 -3.82 -1.11 -4.39
CA LEU A 5 -4.29 -2.15 -3.49
C LEU A 5 -4.27 -1.59 -2.07
N ILE A 6 -5.40 -1.65 -1.39
CA ILE A 6 -5.52 -1.25 0.01
C ILE A 6 -5.61 -2.52 0.86
N VAL A 7 -4.66 -2.71 1.77
CA VAL A 7 -4.63 -3.88 2.66
C VAL A 7 -4.74 -3.38 4.10
N ASP A 8 -5.90 -3.55 4.70
CA ASP A 8 -6.21 -3.10 6.06
C ASP A 8 -7.41 -3.89 6.56
N ASP A 9 -7.40 -4.30 7.83
CA ASP A 9 -8.49 -5.09 8.40
C ASP A 9 -9.65 -4.24 8.95
N GLU A 10 -9.50 -2.93 8.98
CA GLU A 10 -10.54 -2.02 9.43
C GLU A 10 -11.44 -1.63 8.25
N LEU A 11 -12.63 -2.23 8.18
CA LEU A 11 -13.56 -2.02 7.07
C LEU A 11 -13.88 -0.54 6.85
N ALA A 12 -14.08 0.22 7.92
CA ALA A 12 -14.41 1.64 7.82
C ALA A 12 -13.30 2.43 7.12
N ILE A 13 -12.03 2.10 7.41
CA ILE A 13 -10.89 2.75 6.77
C ILE A 13 -10.83 2.37 5.29
N VAL A 14 -10.99 1.09 5.00
CA VAL A 14 -10.95 0.58 3.62
C VAL A 14 -12.02 1.25 2.77
N GLU A 15 -13.26 1.32 3.28
CA GLU A 15 -14.36 1.94 2.55
C GLU A 15 -14.13 3.44 2.33
N ALA A 16 -13.65 4.15 3.36
CA ALA A 16 -13.37 5.58 3.24
C ALA A 16 -12.29 5.85 2.21
N LEU A 17 -11.20 5.10 2.26
CA LEU A 17 -10.10 5.26 1.31
C LEU A 17 -10.52 4.88 -0.10
N GLN A 18 -11.31 3.82 -0.25
CA GLN A 18 -11.81 3.41 -1.55
C GLN A 18 -12.64 4.51 -2.19
N ASP A 19 -13.55 5.11 -1.45
CA ASP A 19 -14.39 6.20 -1.94
C ASP A 19 -13.56 7.41 -2.35
N ILE A 20 -12.66 7.84 -1.48
CA ILE A 20 -11.83 9.02 -1.70
C ILE A 20 -10.92 8.83 -2.91
N LEU A 21 -10.23 7.70 -2.95
CA LEU A 21 -9.24 7.44 -4.01
C LEU A 21 -9.89 7.16 -5.35
N SER A 22 -11.09 6.59 -5.36
CA SER A 22 -11.84 6.40 -6.60
C SER A 22 -12.22 7.75 -7.22
N VAL A 23 -12.58 8.72 -6.40
CA VAL A 23 -12.88 10.08 -6.87
C VAL A 23 -11.64 10.72 -7.51
N GLU A 24 -10.45 10.41 -6.99
CA GLU A 24 -9.19 10.90 -7.53
C GLU A 24 -8.78 10.21 -8.84
N GLY A 25 -9.54 9.23 -9.30
CA GLY A 25 -9.30 8.57 -10.57
C GLY A 25 -8.50 7.28 -10.50
N TYR A 26 -8.27 6.75 -9.30
CA TYR A 26 -7.57 5.48 -9.14
C TYR A 26 -8.54 4.30 -9.21
N ASP A 27 -8.05 3.18 -9.74
CA ASP A 27 -8.76 1.90 -9.72
C ASP A 27 -8.37 1.19 -8.43
N ILE A 28 -9.34 0.81 -7.60
CA ILE A 28 -9.08 0.33 -6.24
C ILE A 28 -9.39 -1.16 -6.10
N VAL A 29 -8.45 -1.89 -5.53
CA VAL A 29 -8.61 -3.28 -5.12
C VAL A 29 -8.34 -3.32 -3.61
N THR A 30 -9.05 -4.16 -2.88
CA THR A 30 -8.95 -4.21 -1.42
C THR A 30 -8.65 -5.62 -0.92
N ALA A 31 -8.02 -5.70 0.24
CA ALA A 31 -7.76 -6.94 0.96
C ALA A 31 -7.78 -6.65 2.45
N PHE A 32 -8.15 -7.64 3.27
CA PHE A 32 -8.34 -7.46 4.71
C PHE A 32 -7.25 -8.13 5.56
N ASN A 33 -6.28 -8.77 4.94
CA ASN A 33 -5.10 -9.32 5.62
C ASN A 33 -3.98 -9.52 4.59
N GLY A 34 -2.79 -9.87 5.08
CA GLY A 34 -1.63 -10.01 4.21
C GLY A 34 -1.70 -11.16 3.21
N ALA A 35 -2.35 -12.27 3.61
CA ALA A 35 -2.50 -13.42 2.71
C ALA A 35 -3.39 -13.07 1.52
N GLU A 36 -4.52 -12.43 1.80
CA GLU A 36 -5.42 -11.95 0.76
C GLU A 36 -4.73 -10.87 -0.09
N GLY A 37 -3.95 -10.01 0.56
CA GLY A 37 -3.18 -8.96 -0.12
C GLY A 37 -2.22 -9.54 -1.15
N LEU A 38 -1.46 -10.58 -0.79
CA LEU A 38 -0.54 -11.25 -1.71
C LEU A 38 -1.30 -11.88 -2.88
N HIS A 39 -2.43 -12.49 -2.60
CA HIS A 39 -3.27 -13.09 -3.64
C HIS A 39 -3.77 -12.02 -4.62
N ARG A 40 -4.24 -10.89 -4.10
CA ARG A 40 -4.70 -9.77 -4.93
C ARG A 40 -3.58 -9.17 -5.77
N MET A 41 -2.36 -9.11 -5.23
CA MET A 41 -1.22 -8.62 -6.00
C MET A 41 -0.95 -9.46 -7.24
N ALA A 42 -1.04 -10.78 -7.10
CA ALA A 42 -0.84 -11.68 -8.23
C ALA A 42 -1.92 -11.51 -9.30
N ASP A 43 -3.18 -11.33 -8.88
CA ASP A 43 -4.31 -11.23 -9.81
C ASP A 43 -4.45 -9.83 -10.42
N ALA A 44 -4.38 -8.81 -9.58
CA ALA A 44 -4.72 -7.43 -9.98
C ALA A 44 -3.53 -6.63 -10.46
N LYS A 45 -2.31 -7.02 -10.09
CA LYS A 45 -1.07 -6.34 -10.46
C LYS A 45 -1.13 -4.84 -10.18
N PRO A 46 -1.26 -4.44 -8.91
CA PRO A 46 -1.40 -3.02 -8.57
C PRO A 46 -0.12 -2.25 -8.87
N ASP A 47 -0.27 -0.95 -9.05
CA ASP A 47 0.84 -0.03 -9.24
C ASP A 47 1.43 0.45 -7.92
N LEU A 48 0.65 0.35 -6.84
CA LEU A 48 1.06 0.79 -5.50
C LEU A 48 0.19 0.07 -4.46
N VAL A 49 0.77 -0.19 -3.29
CA VAL A 49 0.07 -0.84 -2.17
C VAL A 49 0.03 0.10 -0.96
N LEU A 50 -1.16 0.27 -0.38
CA LEU A 50 -1.33 0.89 0.92
C LEU A 50 -1.48 -0.25 1.92
N LEU A 51 -0.57 -0.36 2.87
CA LEU A 51 -0.46 -1.54 3.73
C LEU A 51 -0.46 -1.17 5.21
N ASP A 52 -1.46 -1.68 5.95
CA ASP A 52 -1.45 -1.64 7.41
C ASP A 52 -0.58 -2.79 7.93
N LEU A 53 0.21 -2.52 8.97
CA LEU A 53 1.07 -3.57 9.55
C LEU A 53 0.34 -4.49 10.51
N MET A 54 -0.69 -3.98 11.19
CA MET A 54 -1.37 -4.72 12.26
C MET A 54 -2.66 -5.36 11.75
N MET A 55 -2.59 -6.62 11.37
CA MET A 55 -3.74 -7.36 10.84
C MET A 55 -3.72 -8.81 11.32
N PRO A 56 -4.89 -9.48 11.39
CA PRO A 56 -4.95 -10.91 11.69
C PRO A 56 -4.51 -11.78 10.50
N VAL A 57 -4.36 -13.07 10.73
CA VAL A 57 -4.00 -14.10 9.75
C VAL A 57 -2.56 -13.94 9.27
N MET A 58 -2.30 -12.96 8.44
CA MET A 58 -0.95 -12.56 8.03
C MET A 58 -0.87 -11.05 8.15
N ASP A 59 0.01 -10.54 9.02
CA ASP A 59 0.16 -9.10 9.19
C ASP A 59 0.94 -8.46 8.04
N GLY A 60 0.99 -7.13 8.05
CA GLY A 60 1.65 -6.39 7.00
C GLY A 60 3.15 -6.61 6.94
N ARG A 61 3.78 -6.92 8.08
CA ARG A 61 5.22 -7.19 8.13
C ARG A 61 5.57 -8.44 7.33
N GLU A 62 4.79 -9.50 7.52
CA GLU A 62 5.00 -10.76 6.80
C GLU A 62 4.70 -10.58 5.31
N MET A 63 3.63 -9.84 4.98
CA MET A 63 3.31 -9.55 3.59
C MET A 63 4.46 -8.79 2.92
N LEU A 64 4.99 -7.77 3.59
CA LEU A 64 6.09 -6.96 3.06
C LEU A 64 7.34 -7.80 2.84
N ARG A 65 7.66 -8.69 3.79
CA ARG A 65 8.79 -9.61 3.68
C ARG A 65 8.63 -10.52 2.46
N ARG A 66 7.47 -11.09 2.25
CA ARG A 66 7.20 -11.98 1.11
C ARG A 66 7.25 -11.24 -0.22
N MET A 67 6.80 -10.01 -0.25
CA MET A 67 6.91 -9.17 -1.46
C MET A 67 8.37 -8.97 -1.86
N ARG A 68 9.24 -8.76 -0.89
CA ARG A 68 10.67 -8.54 -1.17
C ARG A 68 11.36 -9.77 -1.71
N GLU A 69 10.87 -10.95 -1.35
CA GLU A 69 11.43 -12.22 -1.80
C GLU A 69 10.94 -12.59 -3.21
N ASP A 70 9.91 -11.92 -3.70
CA ASP A 70 9.32 -12.21 -5.01
C ASP A 70 9.77 -11.17 -6.03
N ALA A 71 10.51 -11.61 -7.05
CA ALA A 71 11.05 -10.71 -8.07
C ALA A 71 9.97 -9.94 -8.83
N GLY A 72 8.78 -10.50 -8.96
CA GLY A 72 7.65 -9.85 -9.63
C GLY A 72 6.95 -8.81 -8.78
N LEU A 73 7.12 -8.83 -7.47
CA LEU A 73 6.41 -7.96 -6.54
C LEU A 73 7.28 -6.89 -5.88
N ARG A 74 8.56 -7.15 -5.69
CA ARG A 74 9.42 -6.26 -4.91
C ARG A 74 9.63 -4.87 -5.53
N GLY A 75 9.33 -4.70 -6.79
CA GLY A 75 9.42 -3.40 -7.46
C GLY A 75 8.19 -2.52 -7.25
N ILE A 76 7.11 -3.06 -6.67
CA ILE A 76 5.87 -2.31 -6.44
C ILE A 76 6.04 -1.48 -5.17
N PRO A 77 5.86 -0.15 -5.24
CA PRO A 77 6.01 0.69 -4.04
C PRO A 77 4.93 0.41 -3.00
N VAL A 78 5.33 0.38 -1.74
CA VAL A 78 4.43 0.15 -0.61
C VAL A 78 4.44 1.37 0.29
N VAL A 79 3.28 1.92 0.58
CA VAL A 79 3.08 2.93 1.60
C VAL A 79 2.58 2.21 2.85
N VAL A 80 3.40 2.16 3.88
CA VAL A 80 3.04 1.53 5.14
C VAL A 80 2.27 2.51 6.00
N MET A 81 1.11 2.09 6.50
CA MET A 81 0.27 2.87 7.42
C MET A 81 0.24 2.15 8.76
N SER A 82 0.61 2.81 9.84
CA SER A 82 0.59 2.17 11.14
C SER A 82 0.40 3.17 12.28
N ALA A 83 -0.32 2.73 13.32
CA ALA A 83 -0.47 3.50 14.55
C ALA A 83 0.74 3.33 15.48
N GLY A 84 1.54 2.28 15.26
CA GLY A 84 2.71 1.96 16.06
C GLY A 84 4.02 2.37 15.40
N ARG A 85 5.10 1.95 16.04
CA ARG A 85 6.44 2.16 15.49
C ARG A 85 6.73 1.14 14.41
N ILE A 86 7.57 1.52 13.46
CA ILE A 86 8.10 0.58 12.49
C ILE A 86 9.59 0.38 12.73
N SER A 87 10.08 -0.81 12.40
CA SER A 87 11.49 -1.13 12.51
C SER A 87 12.28 -0.48 11.36
N ASP A 88 13.59 -0.42 11.51
CA ASP A 88 14.46 0.07 10.44
C ASP A 88 14.32 -0.80 9.18
N GLU A 89 14.17 -2.11 9.35
CA GLU A 89 13.98 -3.02 8.23
C GLU A 89 12.67 -2.73 7.48
N GLU A 90 11.57 -2.52 8.21
CA GLU A 90 10.29 -2.18 7.61
C GLU A 90 10.35 -0.84 6.89
N ARG A 91 11.05 0.13 7.47
CA ARG A 91 11.25 1.44 6.86
C ARG A 91 12.03 1.33 5.55
N ARG A 92 13.07 0.51 5.53
CA ARG A 92 13.85 0.30 4.30
C ARG A 92 13.06 -0.47 3.24
N SER A 93 12.13 -1.32 3.67
CA SER A 93 11.31 -2.14 2.77
C SER A 93 10.12 -1.41 2.17
N SER A 94 9.74 -0.29 2.77
CA SER A 94 8.61 0.51 2.29
C SER A 94 9.10 1.74 1.53
N ALA A 95 8.29 2.21 0.59
CA ALA A 95 8.59 3.44 -0.14
C ALA A 95 8.34 4.67 0.74
N ARG A 96 7.28 4.63 1.54
CA ARG A 96 6.90 5.69 2.47
C ARG A 96 6.23 5.08 3.69
N PHE A 97 6.24 5.83 4.78
CA PHE A 97 5.53 5.47 6.00
C PHE A 97 4.64 6.63 6.43
N LEU A 98 3.38 6.32 6.74
CA LEU A 98 2.42 7.29 7.27
C LEU A 98 1.93 6.82 8.64
N ALA A 99 2.16 7.62 9.67
CA ALA A 99 1.68 7.33 11.02
C ALA A 99 0.17 7.59 11.09
N LYS A 100 -0.58 6.66 11.68
CA LYS A 100 -2.01 6.85 11.94
C LYS A 100 -2.21 7.63 13.24
N PRO A 101 -3.14 8.57 13.30
CA PRO A 101 -3.94 9.07 12.17
C PRO A 101 -3.10 9.96 11.25
N PHE A 102 -3.32 9.87 9.95
CA PHE A 102 -2.64 10.72 8.99
C PHE A 102 -3.65 11.66 8.33
N GLU A 103 -3.14 12.76 7.76
CA GLU A 103 -3.99 13.68 7.03
C GLU A 103 -4.19 13.19 5.61
N LEU A 104 -5.41 13.39 5.09
CA LEU A 104 -5.76 12.95 3.75
C LEU A 104 -4.88 13.58 2.68
N ASP A 105 -4.59 14.88 2.82
CA ASP A 105 -3.75 15.59 1.86
C ASP A 105 -2.36 14.95 1.75
N VAL A 106 -1.80 14.55 2.89
CA VAL A 106 -0.48 13.89 2.93
C VAL A 106 -0.54 12.54 2.20
N LEU A 107 -1.60 11.77 2.41
CA LEU A 107 -1.78 10.50 1.72
C LEU A 107 -1.89 10.71 0.21
N LEU A 108 -2.73 11.63 -0.24
CA LEU A 108 -2.94 11.89 -1.66
C LEU A 108 -1.65 12.36 -2.34
N ASP A 109 -0.90 13.24 -1.69
CA ASP A 109 0.37 13.73 -2.22
C ASP A 109 1.41 12.60 -2.30
N THR A 110 1.46 11.76 -1.26
CA THR A 110 2.39 10.63 -1.21
C THR A 110 2.13 9.65 -2.36
N ILE A 111 0.87 9.31 -2.58
CA ILE A 111 0.49 8.41 -3.68
C ILE A 111 0.87 9.02 -5.02
N ALA A 112 0.50 10.29 -5.23
CA ALA A 112 0.79 10.97 -6.49
C ALA A 112 2.29 11.02 -6.77
N GLU A 113 3.12 11.31 -5.77
CA GLU A 113 4.57 11.35 -5.91
C GLU A 113 5.14 9.99 -6.32
N LEU A 114 4.66 8.92 -5.71
CA LEU A 114 5.17 7.57 -5.99
C LEU A 114 4.71 7.03 -7.34
N LEU A 115 3.62 7.53 -7.88
CA LEU A 115 3.07 7.08 -9.15
C LEU A 115 3.50 7.94 -10.33
N VAL A 116 4.27 8.98 -10.09
CA VAL A 116 4.84 9.78 -11.18
C VAL A 116 5.88 8.94 -11.89
N GLU A 117 5.71 8.75 -13.19
CA GLU A 117 6.69 8.02 -13.97
C GLU A 117 7.96 8.86 -14.14
N PRO A 118 9.14 8.23 -14.03
CA PRO A 118 10.38 8.96 -14.24
C PRO A 118 10.37 9.60 -15.63
N GLN A 119 10.75 10.88 -15.69
CA GLN A 119 10.89 11.54 -16.98
C GLN A 119 12.08 10.93 -17.71
N PRO A 120 11.93 10.64 -19.01
CA PRO A 120 13.07 10.18 -19.78
C PRO A 120 14.13 11.27 -19.80
N HIS A 121 15.34 10.89 -19.47
CA HIS A 121 16.46 11.83 -19.55
C HIS A 121 16.86 12.01 -21.01
N ALA A 122 16.95 13.24 -21.40
CA ALA A 122 17.42 13.57 -22.73
C ALA A 122 18.90 13.23 -22.86
#